data_0f02cd63d81117e12ced279d32f6935e
#
_entry.id   0f02cd63d81117e12ced279d32f6935e
#
_cell.length_a   1.000
_cell.length_b   1.000
_cell.length_c   1.000
_cell.angle_alpha   90.00
_cell.angle_beta   90.00
_cell.angle_gamma   90.00
#
_symmetry.space_group_name_H-M   'P 1'
#
loop_
_entity.id
_entity.type
_entity.pdbx_description
1 polymer ?
#
loop_
_entity_poly.entity_id
_entity_poly.type
_entity_poly.pdbx_seq_one_letter_code
_entity_poly.pdbx_strand_id
1 'polypeptide(L)'
;GEVIVPSLTWISDISSVLQNGFTPIFVDTDPHTLSMDNKQVLSKITTNTRAVFLTHIQGFDGLTDELINKLKEKNIPLIEDVCESHGATHNGQKTGSIGWISNFSFFYAHHMSTIEGGMICTNDLKIYQQARMLRSHGMVREASDEATKEAYYKENPDLHPDFIFSFPAYNVRNTEIGGIMGLSQLKRLDENIQRRTDNFHRFLKQIDSNKYRTDFKLEGSSNYAFNLILNNPDDGFVIRLMDKMRESGLEFRRGSAGGGNQTRQPYLKGMFPKDYYMNFPETEHIHFFGFYIGNFPILKDE
;
A
#
# COMPACT_ATOMS: atom_id res chain seq x y z
N GLY A 1 -12.21 4.25 -17.91
CA GLY A 1 -12.50 3.13 -17.03
C GLY A 1 -12.38 3.52 -15.57
N GLU A 2 -12.83 2.65 -14.69
CA GLU A 2 -12.85 2.84 -13.23
C GLU A 2 -11.84 1.94 -12.57
N VAL A 3 -11.18 2.45 -11.51
CA VAL A 3 -10.34 1.64 -10.61
C VAL A 3 -10.88 1.83 -9.20
N ILE A 4 -11.19 0.71 -8.53
CA ILE A 4 -11.66 0.76 -7.14
C ILE A 4 -10.44 0.92 -6.24
N VAL A 5 -10.48 1.95 -5.35
CA VAL A 5 -9.37 2.38 -4.51
C VAL A 5 -9.82 2.61 -3.07
N PRO A 6 -8.92 2.48 -2.07
CA PRO A 6 -9.25 2.79 -0.68
C PRO A 6 -9.39 4.29 -0.44
N SER A 7 -10.27 4.67 0.50
CA SER A 7 -10.36 6.04 1.02
C SER A 7 -9.29 6.34 2.08
N LEU A 8 -8.74 5.31 2.72
CA LEU A 8 -7.61 5.36 3.64
C LEU A 8 -6.40 4.69 2.98
N THR A 9 -5.43 5.47 2.52
CA THR A 9 -4.20 4.97 1.88
C THR A 9 -3.18 6.09 1.70
N TRP A 10 -2.00 5.76 1.18
CA TRP A 10 -1.06 6.75 0.68
C TRP A 10 -1.50 7.30 -0.67
N ILE A 11 -1.24 8.58 -0.92
CA ILE A 11 -1.68 9.30 -2.13
C ILE A 11 -1.28 8.62 -3.45
N SER A 12 -0.15 7.90 -3.49
CA SER A 12 0.37 7.27 -4.73
C SER A 12 -0.61 6.31 -5.38
N ASP A 13 -1.41 5.59 -4.58
CA ASP A 13 -2.39 4.62 -5.08
C ASP A 13 -3.49 5.30 -5.89
N ILE A 14 -3.90 6.49 -5.44
CA ILE A 14 -4.97 7.26 -6.08
C ILE A 14 -4.39 8.12 -7.22
N SER A 15 -3.24 8.77 -6.99
CA SER A 15 -2.61 9.63 -8.00
C SER A 15 -2.21 8.84 -9.24
N SER A 16 -1.74 7.60 -9.10
CA SER A 16 -1.42 6.73 -10.23
C SER A 16 -2.65 6.43 -11.09
N VAL A 17 -3.80 6.23 -10.48
CA VAL A 17 -5.09 6.04 -11.16
C VAL A 17 -5.48 7.28 -11.97
N LEU A 18 -5.40 8.46 -11.31
CA LEU A 18 -5.75 9.74 -11.94
C LEU A 18 -4.80 10.12 -13.07
N GLN A 19 -3.49 9.96 -12.87
CA GLN A 19 -2.48 10.28 -13.88
C GLN A 19 -2.59 9.42 -15.14
N ASN A 20 -3.16 8.23 -15.03
CA ASN A 20 -3.44 7.34 -16.17
C ASN A 20 -4.84 7.51 -16.76
N GLY A 21 -5.58 8.55 -16.38
CA GLY A 21 -6.89 8.89 -16.94
C GLY A 21 -8.03 7.96 -16.51
N PHE A 22 -7.85 7.20 -15.43
CA PHE A 22 -8.91 6.40 -14.82
C PHE A 22 -9.67 7.20 -13.76
N THR A 23 -10.90 6.78 -13.52
CA THR A 23 -11.75 7.34 -12.46
C THR A 23 -11.59 6.51 -11.19
N PRO A 24 -11.13 7.08 -10.06
CA PRO A 24 -11.08 6.36 -8.80
C PRO A 24 -12.49 6.19 -8.22
N ILE A 25 -12.83 4.96 -7.84
CA ILE A 25 -14.07 4.61 -7.14
C ILE A 25 -13.68 4.26 -5.70
N PHE A 26 -13.96 5.15 -4.78
CA PHE A 26 -13.56 4.99 -3.39
C PHE A 26 -14.47 4.02 -2.63
N VAL A 27 -13.89 3.26 -1.72
CA VAL A 27 -14.58 2.43 -0.72
C VAL A 27 -14.11 2.78 0.68
N ASP A 28 -14.97 2.54 1.66
CA ASP A 28 -14.65 2.76 3.06
C ASP A 28 -13.70 1.70 3.60
N THR A 29 -13.23 1.92 4.81
CA THR A 29 -12.27 1.07 5.51
C THR A 29 -12.98 -0.03 6.29
N ASP A 30 -12.43 -1.24 6.28
CA ASP A 30 -12.79 -2.29 7.23
C ASP A 30 -12.12 -1.98 8.58
N PRO A 31 -12.88 -1.90 9.68
CA PRO A 31 -12.35 -1.51 10.98
C PRO A 31 -11.33 -2.49 11.58
N HIS A 32 -11.35 -3.76 11.16
CA HIS A 32 -10.48 -4.81 11.71
C HIS A 32 -9.17 -4.98 10.97
N THR A 33 -9.13 -4.58 9.69
CA THR A 33 -7.93 -4.69 8.84
C THR A 33 -7.34 -3.34 8.45
N LEU A 34 -8.08 -2.25 8.67
CA LEU A 34 -7.79 -0.89 8.17
C LEU A 34 -7.67 -0.79 6.64
N SER A 35 -7.80 -1.89 5.93
CA SER A 35 -7.83 -1.94 4.47
C SER A 35 -9.24 -1.67 3.94
N MET A 36 -9.43 -1.81 2.63
CA MET A 36 -10.72 -1.63 1.98
C MET A 36 -11.77 -2.62 2.50
N ASP A 37 -13.00 -2.15 2.77
CA ASP A 37 -14.13 -3.04 3.01
C ASP A 37 -14.41 -3.87 1.74
N ASN A 38 -14.09 -5.15 1.79
CA ASN A 38 -14.20 -6.05 0.64
C ASN A 38 -15.64 -6.23 0.15
N LYS A 39 -16.64 -6.10 1.03
CA LYS A 39 -18.06 -6.14 0.62
C LYS A 39 -18.42 -4.90 -0.19
N GLN A 40 -17.93 -3.73 0.22
CA GLN A 40 -18.12 -2.51 -0.56
C GLN A 40 -17.38 -2.58 -1.90
N VAL A 41 -16.15 -3.15 -1.93
CA VAL A 41 -15.45 -3.40 -3.21
C VAL A 41 -16.34 -4.19 -4.15
N LEU A 42 -16.87 -5.33 -3.70
CA LEU A 42 -17.71 -6.21 -4.51
C LEU A 42 -18.98 -5.49 -5.00
N SER A 43 -19.60 -4.67 -4.16
CA SER A 43 -20.84 -3.93 -4.50
C SER A 43 -20.62 -2.82 -5.54
N LYS A 44 -19.39 -2.30 -5.65
CA LYS A 44 -19.01 -1.20 -6.56
C LYS A 44 -18.43 -1.68 -7.89
N ILE A 45 -18.33 -2.99 -8.10
CA ILE A 45 -17.89 -3.53 -9.40
C ILE A 45 -18.94 -3.27 -10.46
N THR A 46 -18.54 -2.62 -11.55
CA THR A 46 -19.35 -2.33 -12.74
C THR A 46 -18.71 -2.93 -13.99
N THR A 47 -19.37 -2.80 -15.14
CA THR A 47 -18.78 -3.13 -16.46
C THR A 47 -17.62 -2.20 -16.84
N ASN A 48 -17.50 -1.05 -16.18
CA ASN A 48 -16.42 -0.08 -16.39
C ASN A 48 -15.19 -0.36 -15.50
N THR A 49 -15.31 -1.23 -14.49
CA THR A 49 -14.20 -1.56 -13.58
C THR A 49 -13.06 -2.22 -14.36
N ARG A 50 -11.87 -1.67 -14.23
CA ARG A 50 -10.63 -2.12 -14.90
C ARG A 50 -9.65 -2.79 -13.96
N ALA A 51 -9.67 -2.41 -12.68
CA ALA A 51 -8.84 -3.01 -11.65
C ALA A 51 -9.41 -2.70 -10.25
N VAL A 52 -8.96 -3.46 -9.28
CA VAL A 52 -9.01 -3.11 -7.85
C VAL A 52 -7.59 -2.87 -7.39
N PHE A 53 -7.34 -1.71 -6.78
CA PHE A 53 -6.05 -1.38 -6.17
C PHE A 53 -6.23 -1.44 -4.65
N LEU A 54 -5.76 -2.51 -4.04
CA LEU A 54 -5.92 -2.78 -2.62
C LEU A 54 -4.61 -2.53 -1.89
N THR A 55 -4.68 -1.77 -0.80
CA THR A 55 -3.55 -1.50 0.08
C THR A 55 -3.66 -2.34 1.34
N HIS A 56 -2.60 -3.09 1.67
CA HIS A 56 -2.46 -3.80 2.94
C HIS A 56 -1.96 -2.82 4.01
N ILE A 57 -2.89 -2.08 4.61
CA ILE A 57 -2.59 -0.99 5.54
C ILE A 57 -1.95 -1.51 6.82
N GLN A 58 -0.89 -0.85 7.28
CA GLN A 58 -0.26 -1.04 8.60
C GLN A 58 0.20 -2.48 8.89
N GLY A 59 0.37 -3.29 7.85
CA GLY A 59 0.79 -4.68 7.99
C GLY A 59 -0.35 -5.68 8.10
N PHE A 60 -1.60 -5.27 8.00
CA PHE A 60 -2.75 -6.17 8.03
C PHE A 60 -3.00 -6.82 6.66
N ASP A 61 -3.55 -8.05 6.68
CA ASP A 61 -4.08 -8.69 5.49
C ASP A 61 -5.45 -8.09 5.13
N GLY A 62 -5.51 -7.34 4.04
CA GLY A 62 -6.72 -6.68 3.55
C GLY A 62 -7.60 -7.54 2.64
N LEU A 63 -7.23 -8.81 2.40
CA LEU A 63 -7.94 -9.69 1.48
C LEU A 63 -8.98 -10.57 2.17
N THR A 64 -9.95 -11.01 1.37
CA THR A 64 -10.84 -12.14 1.67
C THR A 64 -10.87 -13.09 0.48
N ASP A 65 -11.10 -14.38 0.74
CA ASP A 65 -11.26 -15.39 -0.32
C ASP A 65 -12.42 -15.04 -1.25
N GLU A 66 -13.49 -14.45 -0.73
CA GLU A 66 -14.64 -14.01 -1.52
C GLU A 66 -14.23 -12.95 -2.55
N LEU A 67 -13.46 -11.94 -2.13
CA LEU A 67 -12.96 -10.91 -3.04
C LEU A 67 -12.06 -11.50 -4.12
N ILE A 68 -11.06 -12.30 -3.72
CA ILE A 68 -10.12 -12.94 -4.65
C ILE A 68 -10.86 -13.76 -5.71
N ASN A 69 -11.78 -14.62 -5.26
CA ASN A 69 -12.53 -15.50 -6.16
C ASN A 69 -13.43 -14.71 -7.11
N LYS A 70 -14.08 -13.65 -6.61
CA LYS A 70 -14.98 -12.83 -7.42
C LYS A 70 -14.23 -12.00 -8.46
N LEU A 71 -13.07 -11.47 -8.13
CA LEU A 71 -12.21 -10.76 -9.08
C LEU A 71 -11.70 -11.70 -10.18
N LYS A 72 -11.30 -12.92 -9.82
CA LYS A 72 -10.91 -13.97 -10.80
C LYS A 72 -12.07 -14.35 -11.72
N GLU A 73 -13.26 -14.60 -11.17
CA GLU A 73 -14.48 -14.93 -11.94
C GLU A 73 -14.78 -13.84 -12.99
N LYS A 74 -14.61 -12.57 -12.60
CA LYS A 74 -14.89 -11.42 -13.46
C LYS A 74 -13.72 -10.97 -14.33
N ASN A 75 -12.57 -11.63 -14.25
CA ASN A 75 -11.33 -11.23 -14.91
C ASN A 75 -10.92 -9.77 -14.60
N ILE A 76 -11.12 -9.33 -13.37
CA ILE A 76 -10.72 -8.00 -12.91
C ILE A 76 -9.36 -8.12 -12.23
N PRO A 77 -8.33 -7.41 -12.72
CA PRO A 77 -7.00 -7.40 -12.10
C PRO A 77 -7.02 -6.87 -10.67
N LEU A 78 -6.34 -7.56 -9.77
CA LEU A 78 -6.02 -7.09 -8.44
C LEU A 78 -4.59 -6.54 -8.42
N ILE A 79 -4.42 -5.30 -7.99
CA ILE A 79 -3.14 -4.67 -7.70
C ILE A 79 -3.00 -4.61 -6.19
N GLU A 80 -1.88 -5.14 -5.66
CA GLU A 80 -1.62 -5.15 -4.22
C GLU A 80 -0.55 -4.12 -3.87
N ASP A 81 -0.88 -3.14 -3.02
CA ASP A 81 0.15 -2.32 -2.34
C ASP A 81 0.55 -3.01 -1.03
N VAL A 82 1.82 -3.39 -0.97
CA VAL A 82 2.43 -4.11 0.16
C VAL A 82 3.52 -3.27 0.84
N CYS A 83 3.53 -1.95 0.60
CA CYS A 83 4.57 -1.06 1.12
C CYS A 83 4.69 -1.10 2.65
N GLU A 84 3.58 -1.22 3.36
CA GLU A 84 3.53 -1.31 4.81
C GLU A 84 3.38 -2.76 5.34
N SER A 85 3.44 -3.79 4.45
CA SER A 85 3.02 -5.14 4.78
C SER A 85 3.97 -6.24 4.31
N HIS A 86 5.27 -5.93 4.25
CA HIS A 86 6.27 -6.94 3.92
C HIS A 86 6.14 -8.16 4.84
N GLY A 87 5.99 -9.32 4.24
CA GLY A 87 5.88 -10.60 4.95
C GLY A 87 4.50 -10.94 5.49
N ALA A 88 3.51 -10.05 5.39
CA ALA A 88 2.12 -10.41 5.68
C ALA A 88 1.63 -11.55 4.78
N THR A 89 0.62 -12.28 5.23
CA THR A 89 0.10 -13.46 4.51
C THR A 89 -1.42 -13.49 4.52
N HIS A 90 -2.00 -13.97 3.43
CA HIS A 90 -3.39 -14.39 3.34
C HIS A 90 -3.44 -15.91 3.21
N ASN A 91 -4.03 -16.61 4.18
CA ASN A 91 -4.07 -18.09 4.22
C ASN A 91 -2.67 -18.73 4.01
N GLY A 92 -1.63 -18.15 4.58
CA GLY A 92 -0.25 -18.62 4.47
C GLY A 92 0.49 -18.24 3.18
N GLN A 93 -0.19 -17.67 2.18
CA GLN A 93 0.43 -17.14 0.97
C GLN A 93 0.85 -15.68 1.22
N LYS A 94 2.08 -15.31 0.86
CA LYS A 94 2.58 -13.92 1.02
C LYS A 94 1.73 -12.93 0.24
N THR A 95 1.28 -11.86 0.91
CA THR A 95 0.67 -10.71 0.22
C THR A 95 1.63 -10.14 -0.81
N GLY A 96 1.10 -9.62 -1.91
CA GLY A 96 1.89 -9.21 -3.07
C GLY A 96 2.22 -10.35 -4.04
N SER A 97 1.84 -11.59 -3.73
CA SER A 97 1.95 -12.73 -4.66
C SER A 97 0.59 -13.30 -5.09
N ILE A 98 -0.50 -12.66 -4.68
CA ILE A 98 -1.88 -13.11 -4.90
C ILE A 98 -2.52 -12.40 -6.09
N GLY A 99 -2.31 -11.09 -6.19
CA GLY A 99 -2.80 -10.28 -7.28
C GLY A 99 -2.01 -10.45 -8.58
N TRP A 100 -2.43 -9.71 -9.59
CA TRP A 100 -1.78 -9.66 -10.90
C TRP A 100 -0.43 -8.94 -10.87
N ILE A 101 -0.36 -7.85 -10.07
CA ILE A 101 0.83 -7.03 -9.86
C ILE A 101 0.84 -6.52 -8.43
N SER A 102 2.02 -6.35 -7.87
CA SER A 102 2.19 -5.74 -6.56
C SER A 102 3.35 -4.75 -6.52
N ASN A 103 3.26 -3.78 -5.60
CA ASN A 103 4.31 -2.83 -5.32
C ASN A 103 4.78 -2.94 -3.87
N PHE A 104 6.08 -2.78 -3.70
CA PHE A 104 6.77 -2.76 -2.41
C PHE A 104 7.57 -1.46 -2.31
N SER A 105 7.64 -0.90 -1.11
CA SER A 105 8.49 0.25 -0.81
C SER A 105 9.64 -0.14 0.11
N PHE A 106 10.81 0.37 -0.20
CA PHE A 106 12.00 0.25 0.63
C PHE A 106 12.40 1.59 1.25
N PHE A 107 11.41 2.46 1.46
CA PHE A 107 11.56 3.70 2.21
C PHE A 107 12.08 3.43 3.62
N TYR A 108 12.82 4.37 4.20
CA TYR A 108 13.55 4.15 5.46
C TYR A 108 12.68 3.69 6.64
N ALA A 109 11.39 4.03 6.66
CA ALA A 109 10.47 3.69 7.75
C ALA A 109 9.81 2.30 7.60
N HIS A 110 9.96 1.62 6.46
CA HIS A 110 9.30 0.34 6.21
C HIS A 110 10.02 -0.84 6.86
N HIS A 111 9.44 -2.05 6.78
CA HIS A 111 9.99 -3.26 7.38
C HIS A 111 11.40 -3.58 6.91
N MET A 112 11.68 -3.30 5.63
CA MET A 112 12.98 -3.41 5.00
C MET A 112 13.26 -2.09 4.27
N SER A 113 14.46 -1.54 4.43
CA SER A 113 14.82 -0.23 3.90
C SER A 113 16.08 -0.27 3.06
N THR A 114 16.07 0.46 1.94
CA THR A 114 17.25 0.84 1.17
C THR A 114 17.45 2.36 1.17
N ILE A 115 16.99 3.04 2.22
CA ILE A 115 16.82 4.48 2.39
C ILE A 115 15.66 4.98 1.52
N GLU A 116 15.80 4.92 0.23
CA GLU A 116 14.81 5.07 -0.82
C GLU A 116 14.87 3.85 -1.75
N GLY A 117 13.74 3.45 -2.28
CA GLY A 117 13.64 2.35 -3.22
C GLY A 117 12.26 1.73 -3.28
N GLY A 118 12.06 0.88 -4.26
CA GLY A 118 10.81 0.13 -4.44
C GLY A 118 10.99 -1.02 -5.41
N MET A 119 9.99 -1.88 -5.44
CA MET A 119 9.97 -3.03 -6.33
C MET A 119 8.55 -3.28 -6.82
N ILE A 120 8.42 -3.64 -8.09
CA ILE A 120 7.20 -4.16 -8.67
C ILE A 120 7.39 -5.66 -8.89
N CYS A 121 6.41 -6.47 -8.46
CA CYS A 121 6.40 -7.90 -8.67
C CYS A 121 5.20 -8.30 -9.53
N THR A 122 5.41 -9.20 -10.48
CA THR A 122 4.37 -9.77 -11.33
C THR A 122 4.85 -11.10 -11.94
N ASN A 123 3.90 -12.00 -12.22
CA ASN A 123 4.13 -13.21 -12.99
C ASN A 123 3.78 -13.03 -14.49
N ASP A 124 3.29 -11.85 -14.88
CA ASP A 124 2.99 -11.50 -16.27
C ASP A 124 4.25 -11.00 -16.97
N LEU A 125 4.78 -11.79 -17.91
CA LEU A 125 5.99 -11.45 -18.64
C LEU A 125 5.87 -10.13 -19.41
N LYS A 126 4.71 -9.83 -19.96
CA LYS A 126 4.47 -8.59 -20.71
C LYS A 126 4.56 -7.36 -19.79
N ILE A 127 3.92 -7.43 -18.61
CA ILE A 127 4.01 -6.38 -17.58
C ILE A 127 5.45 -6.23 -17.09
N TYR A 128 6.14 -7.34 -16.85
CA TYR A 128 7.54 -7.32 -16.44
C TYR A 128 8.43 -6.58 -17.44
N GLN A 129 8.29 -6.88 -18.75
CA GLN A 129 9.02 -6.18 -19.81
C GLN A 129 8.72 -4.69 -19.84
N GLN A 130 7.44 -4.33 -19.80
CA GLN A 130 7.00 -2.93 -19.78
C GLN A 130 7.53 -2.18 -18.56
N ALA A 131 7.46 -2.78 -17.36
CA ALA A 131 7.95 -2.16 -16.13
C ALA A 131 9.47 -1.90 -16.18
N ARG A 132 10.25 -2.82 -16.75
CA ARG A 132 11.69 -2.64 -16.97
C ARG A 132 11.99 -1.46 -17.88
N MET A 133 11.28 -1.34 -19.00
CA MET A 133 11.43 -0.22 -19.91
C MET A 133 10.92 1.09 -19.29
N LEU A 134 9.74 1.08 -18.62
CA LEU A 134 9.16 2.26 -17.97
C LEU A 134 10.09 2.89 -16.95
N ARG A 135 10.81 2.12 -16.16
CA ARG A 135 11.72 2.64 -15.13
C ARG A 135 12.96 3.32 -15.72
N SER A 136 13.23 3.10 -17.03
CA SER A 136 14.47 3.51 -17.71
C SER A 136 14.20 4.11 -19.08
N HIS A 137 13.52 5.26 -19.11
CA HIS A 137 13.28 6.07 -20.32
C HIS A 137 12.47 5.41 -21.44
N GLY A 138 11.87 4.24 -21.25
CA GLY A 138 11.26 3.46 -22.33
C GLY A 138 12.26 2.78 -23.26
N MET A 139 13.50 2.59 -22.82
CA MET A 139 14.57 1.99 -23.64
C MET A 139 14.31 0.53 -23.93
N VAL A 140 14.29 0.15 -25.17
CA VAL A 140 14.12 -1.23 -25.65
C VAL A 140 15.20 -2.17 -25.12
N ARG A 141 16.45 -1.72 -25.02
CA ARG A 141 17.57 -2.51 -24.47
C ARG A 141 17.35 -3.01 -23.04
N GLU A 142 16.43 -2.38 -22.28
CA GLU A 142 16.08 -2.80 -20.92
C GLU A 142 15.10 -3.99 -20.89
N ALA A 143 14.48 -4.33 -22.00
CA ALA A 143 13.71 -5.57 -22.10
C ALA A 143 14.63 -6.77 -21.81
N SER A 144 14.11 -7.79 -21.08
CA SER A 144 14.88 -9.01 -20.81
C SER A 144 14.74 -10.07 -21.89
N ASP A 145 13.75 -9.90 -22.76
CA ASP A 145 13.42 -10.83 -23.84
C ASP A 145 14.04 -10.35 -25.15
N GLU A 146 14.93 -11.18 -25.74
CA GLU A 146 15.62 -10.86 -26.99
C GLU A 146 14.67 -10.74 -28.19
N ALA A 147 13.59 -11.54 -28.23
CA ALA A 147 12.61 -11.46 -29.31
C ALA A 147 11.90 -10.08 -29.33
N THR A 148 11.61 -9.51 -28.16
CA THR A 148 11.11 -8.14 -28.06
C THR A 148 12.11 -7.13 -28.62
N LYS A 149 13.38 -7.23 -28.25
CA LYS A 149 14.43 -6.32 -28.75
C LYS A 149 14.59 -6.43 -30.29
N GLU A 150 14.68 -7.65 -30.78
CA GLU A 150 14.84 -7.91 -32.23
C GLU A 150 13.68 -7.37 -33.07
N ALA A 151 12.44 -7.47 -32.55
CA ALA A 151 11.26 -6.90 -33.20
C ALA A 151 11.40 -5.37 -33.37
N TYR A 152 11.78 -4.67 -32.32
CA TYR A 152 12.01 -3.22 -32.40
C TYR A 152 13.17 -2.84 -33.31
N TYR A 153 14.27 -3.60 -33.28
CA TYR A 153 15.43 -3.35 -34.16
C TYR A 153 15.08 -3.52 -35.65
N LYS A 154 14.28 -4.52 -35.95
CA LYS A 154 13.79 -4.79 -37.31
C LYS A 154 12.82 -3.72 -37.82
N GLU A 155 11.97 -3.22 -36.94
CA GLU A 155 10.98 -2.14 -37.25
C GLU A 155 11.64 -0.77 -37.40
N ASN A 156 12.83 -0.55 -36.79
CA ASN A 156 13.51 0.74 -36.76
C ASN A 156 14.99 0.59 -37.17
N PRO A 157 15.29 0.13 -38.42
CA PRO A 157 16.63 -0.20 -38.84
C PRO A 157 17.58 0.99 -39.02
N ASP A 158 17.04 2.21 -39.01
CA ASP A 158 17.74 3.49 -39.09
C ASP A 158 18.15 4.05 -37.73
N LEU A 159 17.70 3.41 -36.63
CA LEU A 159 18.04 3.82 -35.27
C LEU A 159 19.16 2.98 -34.68
N HIS A 160 19.94 3.59 -33.78
CA HIS A 160 20.97 2.85 -33.05
C HIS A 160 20.27 1.93 -32.01
N PRO A 161 20.55 0.60 -31.97
CA PRO A 161 19.86 -0.36 -31.11
C PRO A 161 19.84 0.01 -29.64
N ASP A 162 20.90 0.61 -29.10
CA ASP A 162 20.97 1.02 -27.68
C ASP A 162 20.09 2.22 -27.33
N PHE A 163 19.60 2.95 -28.33
CA PHE A 163 18.89 4.21 -28.16
C PHE A 163 17.51 4.21 -28.83
N ILE A 164 16.85 3.07 -28.88
CA ILE A 164 15.44 2.98 -29.26
C ILE A 164 14.58 3.18 -28.01
N PHE A 165 13.73 4.19 -28.05
CA PHE A 165 12.79 4.55 -27.00
C PHE A 165 11.38 4.20 -27.48
N SER A 166 10.79 3.15 -26.92
CA SER A 166 9.49 2.61 -27.38
C SER A 166 8.30 3.47 -27.01
N PHE A 167 8.40 4.23 -25.92
CA PHE A 167 7.36 5.13 -25.42
C PHE A 167 7.94 6.16 -24.42
N PRO A 168 7.25 7.29 -24.19
CA PRO A 168 7.61 8.23 -23.13
C PRO A 168 7.56 7.55 -21.76
N ALA A 169 8.62 7.66 -20.96
CA ALA A 169 8.74 6.96 -19.69
C ALA A 169 9.59 7.73 -18.67
N TYR A 170 9.85 7.11 -17.52
CA TYR A 170 10.56 7.71 -16.40
C TYR A 170 12.02 7.29 -16.35
N ASN A 171 12.81 7.97 -15.52
CA ASN A 171 14.11 7.53 -15.07
C ASN A 171 14.08 7.34 -13.56
N VAL A 172 13.67 6.15 -13.13
CA VAL A 172 13.50 5.78 -11.71
C VAL A 172 14.26 4.50 -11.39
N ARG A 173 15.44 4.35 -12.00
CA ARG A 173 16.31 3.18 -11.76
C ARG A 173 16.86 3.19 -10.35
N ASN A 174 16.86 2.03 -9.70
CA ASN A 174 17.56 1.84 -8.43
C ASN A 174 19.08 1.69 -8.68
N THR A 175 19.86 1.72 -7.61
CA THR A 175 21.32 1.56 -7.62
C THR A 175 21.72 0.23 -7.02
N GLU A 176 22.95 -0.25 -7.37
CA GLU A 176 23.53 -1.45 -6.75
C GLU A 176 23.75 -1.26 -5.25
N ILE A 177 24.02 -0.03 -4.79
CA ILE A 177 24.16 0.30 -3.36
C ILE A 177 22.85 -0.05 -2.63
N GLY A 178 21.68 0.36 -3.19
CA GLY A 178 20.38 -0.02 -2.66
C GLY A 178 20.19 -1.54 -2.64
N GLY A 179 20.62 -2.25 -3.68
CA GLY A 179 20.60 -3.71 -3.73
C GLY A 179 21.41 -4.39 -2.62
N ILE A 180 22.63 -3.92 -2.37
CA ILE A 180 23.48 -4.43 -1.29
C ILE A 180 22.84 -4.21 0.07
N MET A 181 22.29 -3.01 0.30
CA MET A 181 21.56 -2.70 1.54
C MET A 181 20.35 -3.62 1.71
N GLY A 182 19.55 -3.79 0.65
CA GLY A 182 18.38 -4.66 0.65
C GLY A 182 18.71 -6.12 0.97
N LEU A 183 19.76 -6.67 0.39
CA LEU A 183 20.24 -8.03 0.69
C LEU A 183 20.64 -8.19 2.16
N SER A 184 21.24 -7.17 2.75
CA SER A 184 21.56 -7.18 4.19
C SER A 184 20.31 -7.13 5.06
N GLN A 185 19.31 -6.32 4.68
CA GLN A 185 18.04 -6.19 5.40
C GLN A 185 17.20 -7.46 5.29
N LEU A 186 17.14 -8.05 4.09
CA LEU A 186 16.35 -9.26 3.80
C LEU A 186 16.70 -10.42 4.75
N LYS A 187 17.97 -10.57 5.12
CA LYS A 187 18.43 -11.63 6.04
C LYS A 187 17.78 -11.57 7.43
N ARG A 188 17.30 -10.40 7.83
CA ARG A 188 16.69 -10.13 9.15
C ARG A 188 15.19 -9.88 9.07
N LEU A 189 14.61 -9.91 7.88
CA LEU A 189 13.24 -9.47 7.66
C LEU A 189 12.24 -10.33 8.45
N ASP A 190 12.34 -11.65 8.36
CA ASP A 190 11.41 -12.56 9.03
C ASP A 190 11.50 -12.45 10.55
N GLU A 191 12.71 -12.36 11.11
CA GLU A 191 12.93 -12.12 12.54
C GLU A 191 12.35 -10.78 12.99
N ASN A 192 12.58 -9.73 12.21
CA ASN A 192 12.05 -8.39 12.49
C ASN A 192 10.51 -8.36 12.44
N ILE A 193 9.89 -9.08 11.50
CA ILE A 193 8.43 -9.21 11.40
C ILE A 193 7.90 -9.93 12.65
N GLN A 194 8.52 -11.05 13.03
CA GLN A 194 8.10 -11.78 14.23
C GLN A 194 8.20 -10.87 15.47
N ARG A 195 9.29 -10.12 15.62
CA ARG A 195 9.46 -9.17 16.74
C ARG A 195 8.40 -8.08 16.75
N ARG A 196 8.06 -7.52 15.57
CA ARG A 196 6.97 -6.53 15.44
C ARG A 196 5.61 -7.13 15.83
N THR A 197 5.36 -8.36 15.45
CA THR A 197 4.13 -9.10 15.81
C THR A 197 4.05 -9.31 17.33
N ASP A 198 5.12 -9.76 17.97
CA ASP A 198 5.18 -9.95 19.42
C ASP A 198 4.96 -8.63 20.17
N ASN A 199 5.60 -7.55 19.72
CA ASN A 199 5.42 -6.20 20.25
C ASN A 199 3.96 -5.75 20.13
N PHE A 200 3.33 -5.94 18.96
CA PHE A 200 1.94 -5.53 18.73
C PHE A 200 0.95 -6.30 19.60
N HIS A 201 1.15 -7.63 19.74
CA HIS A 201 0.33 -8.44 20.63
C HIS A 201 0.47 -8.01 22.11
N ARG A 202 1.69 -7.64 22.53
CA ARG A 202 1.91 -7.10 23.88
C ARG A 202 1.24 -5.75 24.05
N PHE A 203 1.36 -4.86 23.09
CA PHE A 203 0.71 -3.55 23.08
C PHE A 203 -0.80 -3.68 23.23
N LEU A 204 -1.45 -4.55 22.45
CA LEU A 204 -2.90 -4.76 22.53
C LEU A 204 -3.37 -5.30 23.90
N LYS A 205 -2.53 -6.05 24.62
CA LYS A 205 -2.84 -6.53 25.98
C LYS A 205 -2.73 -5.45 27.04
N GLN A 206 -1.98 -4.38 26.80
CA GLN A 206 -1.72 -3.31 27.76
C GLN A 206 -2.58 -2.09 27.53
N ILE A 207 -3.09 -1.88 26.35
CA ILE A 207 -3.92 -0.72 26.01
C ILE A 207 -5.33 -0.87 26.61
N ASP A 208 -5.93 0.24 27.02
CA ASP A 208 -7.30 0.28 27.54
C ASP A 208 -8.33 -0.01 26.43
N SER A 209 -8.82 -1.23 26.37
CA SER A 209 -9.82 -1.68 25.38
C SER A 209 -11.17 -0.98 25.49
N ASN A 210 -11.47 -0.29 26.59
CA ASN A 210 -12.68 0.54 26.68
C ASN A 210 -12.52 1.85 25.90
N LYS A 211 -11.30 2.32 25.71
CA LYS A 211 -10.99 3.57 25.01
C LYS A 211 -10.53 3.34 23.57
N TYR A 212 -9.76 2.30 23.34
CA TYR A 212 -9.09 2.06 22.06
C TYR A 212 -9.57 0.75 21.45
N ARG A 213 -9.63 0.73 20.14
CA ARG A 213 -9.88 -0.47 19.35
C ARG A 213 -8.78 -1.49 19.56
N THR A 214 -9.15 -2.74 19.82
CA THR A 214 -8.23 -3.86 20.02
C THR A 214 -8.59 -5.11 19.21
N ASP A 215 -9.72 -5.10 18.52
CA ASP A 215 -10.30 -6.22 17.78
C ASP A 215 -9.82 -6.29 16.31
N PHE A 216 -8.54 -6.03 16.10
CA PHE A 216 -7.92 -6.16 14.79
C PHE A 216 -7.79 -7.61 14.33
N LYS A 217 -7.89 -7.85 13.02
CA LYS A 217 -7.58 -9.14 12.39
C LYS A 217 -6.07 -9.35 12.38
N LEU A 218 -5.56 -10.12 13.34
CA LEU A 218 -4.11 -10.31 13.53
C LEU A 218 -3.53 -11.45 12.70
N GLU A 219 -4.37 -12.37 12.23
CA GLU A 219 -3.92 -13.49 11.42
C GLU A 219 -3.24 -13.00 10.13
N GLY A 220 -2.04 -13.48 9.90
CA GLY A 220 -1.25 -13.13 8.73
C GLY A 220 -0.67 -11.72 8.72
N SER A 221 -0.86 -10.92 9.79
CA SER A 221 -0.34 -9.54 9.82
C SER A 221 1.16 -9.48 10.09
N SER A 222 1.82 -8.44 9.56
CA SER A 222 3.25 -8.14 9.80
C SER A 222 3.47 -6.92 10.70
N ASN A 223 2.40 -6.30 11.17
CA ASN A 223 2.32 -5.30 12.24
C ASN A 223 3.35 -4.15 12.12
N TYR A 224 3.19 -3.35 11.07
CA TYR A 224 4.06 -2.22 10.74
C TYR A 224 4.19 -1.22 11.89
N ALA A 225 3.09 -0.86 12.52
CA ALA A 225 3.03 0.15 13.57
C ALA A 225 2.03 -0.23 14.67
N PHE A 226 2.08 0.47 15.81
CA PHE A 226 1.06 0.40 16.83
C PHE A 226 -0.10 1.34 16.47
N ASN A 227 -1.29 0.79 16.30
CA ASN A 227 -2.49 1.54 15.95
C ASN A 227 -3.26 1.92 17.19
N LEU A 228 -3.51 3.22 17.35
CA LEU A 228 -4.31 3.83 18.42
C LEU A 228 -5.55 4.43 17.77
N ILE A 229 -6.67 3.75 17.82
CA ILE A 229 -7.95 4.25 17.30
C ILE A 229 -8.93 4.29 18.43
N LEU A 230 -9.50 5.47 18.73
CA LEU A 230 -10.51 5.61 19.77
C LEU A 230 -11.79 4.86 19.40
N ASN A 231 -12.40 4.17 20.36
CA ASN A 231 -13.69 3.51 20.14
C ASN A 231 -14.83 4.51 19.92
N ASN A 232 -14.75 5.64 20.61
CA ASN A 232 -15.76 6.70 20.54
C ASN A 232 -15.12 8.05 20.23
N PRO A 233 -15.78 8.92 19.45
CA PRO A 233 -15.33 10.26 19.19
C PRO A 233 -15.18 11.08 20.49
N ASP A 234 -14.00 11.68 20.72
CA ASP A 234 -13.73 12.61 21.82
C ASP A 234 -12.63 13.59 21.41
N ASP A 235 -13.02 14.73 20.84
CA ASP A 235 -12.08 15.77 20.38
C ASP A 235 -11.21 16.30 21.51
N GLY A 236 -11.79 16.50 22.69
CA GLY A 236 -11.05 17.00 23.85
C GLY A 236 -9.98 16.01 24.33
N PHE A 237 -10.29 14.72 24.32
CA PHE A 237 -9.33 13.69 24.65
C PHE A 237 -8.21 13.58 23.59
N VAL A 238 -8.55 13.64 22.30
CA VAL A 238 -7.59 13.61 21.20
C VAL A 238 -6.55 14.73 21.32
N ILE A 239 -6.99 15.96 21.61
CA ILE A 239 -6.09 17.10 21.80
C ILE A 239 -5.13 16.83 22.95
N ARG A 240 -5.63 16.45 24.11
CA ARG A 240 -4.79 16.11 25.28
C ARG A 240 -3.85 14.95 25.03
N LEU A 241 -4.29 13.93 24.30
CA LEU A 241 -3.47 12.78 23.93
C LEU A 241 -2.29 13.21 23.04
N MET A 242 -2.56 13.98 21.99
CA MET A 242 -1.51 14.49 21.09
C MET A 242 -0.50 15.36 21.83
N ASP A 243 -0.96 16.24 22.73
CA ASP A 243 -0.09 17.09 23.52
C ASP A 243 0.78 16.24 24.46
N LYS A 244 0.20 15.23 25.09
CA LYS A 244 0.93 14.32 25.99
C LYS A 244 1.97 13.48 25.23
N MET A 245 1.64 13.00 24.04
CA MET A 245 2.62 12.29 23.20
C MET A 245 3.79 13.20 22.80
N ARG A 246 3.52 14.47 22.42
CA ARG A 246 4.57 15.45 22.10
C ARG A 246 5.47 15.76 23.31
N GLU A 247 4.87 16.05 24.48
CA GLU A 247 5.58 16.29 25.74
C GLU A 247 6.51 15.11 26.12
N SER A 248 6.05 13.89 25.82
CA SER A 248 6.82 12.67 26.09
C SER A 248 7.86 12.35 25.02
N GLY A 249 8.02 13.18 23.99
CA GLY A 249 8.93 12.93 22.86
C GLY A 249 8.50 11.76 21.97
N LEU A 250 7.23 11.34 22.03
CA LEU A 250 6.71 10.25 21.24
C LEU A 250 6.27 10.76 19.86
N GLU A 251 6.95 10.30 18.81
CA GLU A 251 6.56 10.59 17.44
C GLU A 251 5.32 9.77 17.06
N PHE A 252 4.32 10.43 16.52
CA PHE A 252 3.08 9.81 16.06
C PHE A 252 2.62 10.40 14.73
N ARG A 253 1.82 9.64 14.01
CA ARG A 253 1.12 10.09 12.81
C ARG A 253 -0.38 9.98 13.05
N ARG A 254 -1.13 11.00 12.62
CA ARG A 254 -2.59 11.02 12.70
C ARG A 254 -3.21 10.36 11.47
N GLY A 255 -4.36 9.71 11.64
CA GLY A 255 -5.18 9.16 10.57
C GLY A 255 -4.74 7.79 10.06
N SER A 256 -3.92 7.06 10.81
CA SER A 256 -3.44 5.69 10.58
C SER A 256 -2.69 5.42 9.26
N ALA A 257 -3.05 6.04 8.14
CA ALA A 257 -2.31 5.97 6.88
C ALA A 257 -2.54 7.25 6.07
N GLY A 258 -1.53 7.71 5.33
CA GLY A 258 -1.61 8.84 4.40
C GLY A 258 -2.20 10.14 4.95
N GLY A 259 -2.25 10.30 6.28
CA GLY A 259 -2.90 11.44 6.94
C GLY A 259 -4.42 11.30 7.08
N GLY A 260 -4.99 10.10 6.90
CA GLY A 260 -6.41 9.80 7.05
C GLY A 260 -7.18 9.82 5.72
N ASN A 261 -8.40 10.33 5.74
CA ASN A 261 -9.32 10.27 4.61
C ASN A 261 -8.80 11.05 3.38
N GLN A 262 -8.43 10.31 2.34
CA GLN A 262 -7.91 10.88 1.10
C GLN A 262 -8.94 11.72 0.36
N THR A 263 -10.24 11.44 0.51
CA THR A 263 -11.30 12.20 -0.16
C THR A 263 -11.48 13.63 0.37
N ARG A 264 -10.81 13.97 1.49
CA ARG A 264 -10.69 15.34 2.02
C ARG A 264 -9.53 16.13 1.42
N GLN A 265 -8.63 15.47 0.72
CA GLN A 265 -7.39 16.08 0.26
C GLN A 265 -7.61 17.07 -0.90
N PRO A 266 -6.82 18.14 -0.95
CA PRO A 266 -6.97 19.19 -1.96
C PRO A 266 -6.83 18.72 -3.42
N TYR A 267 -6.06 17.65 -3.67
CA TYR A 267 -5.85 17.14 -5.04
C TYR A 267 -7.12 16.53 -5.67
N LEU A 268 -8.13 16.18 -4.85
CA LEU A 268 -9.44 15.70 -5.30
C LEU A 268 -10.51 16.81 -5.38
N LYS A 269 -10.12 18.04 -5.01
CA LYS A 269 -11.06 19.17 -4.99
C LYS A 269 -11.63 19.46 -6.38
N GLY A 270 -12.95 19.51 -6.47
CA GLY A 270 -13.67 19.75 -7.73
C GLY A 270 -13.94 18.50 -8.56
N MET A 271 -13.37 17.34 -8.19
CA MET A 271 -13.69 16.05 -8.83
C MET A 271 -14.92 15.39 -8.22
N PHE A 272 -15.21 15.67 -6.95
CA PHE A 272 -16.32 15.12 -6.18
C PHE A 272 -17.10 16.24 -5.47
N PRO A 273 -18.35 15.98 -5.02
CA PRO A 273 -19.10 16.89 -4.15
C PRO A 273 -18.31 17.25 -2.89
N LYS A 274 -18.58 18.45 -2.32
CA LYS A 274 -17.84 18.96 -1.14
C LYS A 274 -17.92 18.05 0.08
N ASP A 275 -19.03 17.34 0.22
CA ASP A 275 -19.37 16.44 1.33
C ASP A 275 -19.11 14.97 0.99
N TYR A 276 -18.44 14.67 -0.11
CA TYR A 276 -18.19 13.31 -0.58
C TYR A 276 -17.50 12.43 0.45
N TYR A 277 -16.63 13.00 1.29
CA TYR A 277 -15.94 12.32 2.38
C TYR A 277 -16.90 11.69 3.41
N MET A 278 -18.13 12.20 3.53
CA MET A 278 -19.14 11.67 4.47
C MET A 278 -19.64 10.27 4.08
N ASN A 279 -19.37 9.83 2.85
CA ASN A 279 -19.70 8.48 2.41
C ASN A 279 -18.76 7.40 2.97
N PHE A 280 -17.74 7.79 3.74
CA PHE A 280 -16.71 6.91 4.29
C PHE A 280 -16.62 7.08 5.81
N PRO A 281 -17.67 6.69 6.57
CA PRO A 281 -17.77 6.98 8.00
C PRO A 281 -16.67 6.33 8.84
N GLU A 282 -16.21 5.13 8.49
CA GLU A 282 -15.11 4.48 9.21
C GLU A 282 -13.77 5.20 8.93
N THR A 283 -13.52 5.55 7.68
CA THR A 283 -12.33 6.35 7.32
C THR A 283 -12.37 7.73 7.96
N GLU A 284 -13.55 8.37 8.08
CA GLU A 284 -13.73 9.63 8.81
C GLU A 284 -13.42 9.48 10.29
N HIS A 285 -13.89 8.39 10.90
CA HIS A 285 -13.58 8.12 12.30
C HIS A 285 -12.08 7.98 12.52
N ILE A 286 -11.40 7.18 11.69
CA ILE A 286 -9.94 7.01 11.74
C ILE A 286 -9.21 8.33 11.46
N HIS A 287 -9.69 9.15 10.53
CA HIS A 287 -9.11 10.45 10.20
C HIS A 287 -8.98 11.37 11.43
N PHE A 288 -10.00 11.43 12.27
CA PHE A 288 -10.02 12.30 13.44
C PHE A 288 -9.52 11.63 14.72
N PHE A 289 -9.76 10.34 14.88
CA PHE A 289 -9.59 9.59 16.13
C PHE A 289 -8.58 8.44 16.02
N GLY A 290 -7.92 8.29 14.87
CA GLY A 290 -6.88 7.31 14.62
C GLY A 290 -5.48 7.91 14.64
N PHE A 291 -4.54 7.16 15.21
CA PHE A 291 -3.11 7.47 15.24
C PHE A 291 -2.31 6.19 15.04
N TYR A 292 -1.06 6.34 14.63
CA TYR A 292 -0.10 5.26 14.76
C TYR A 292 1.24 5.78 15.26
N ILE A 293 1.96 4.90 15.96
CA ILE A 293 3.31 5.11 16.47
C ILE A 293 4.22 3.98 16.00
N GLY A 294 5.53 4.22 15.96
CA GLY A 294 6.47 3.27 15.39
C GLY A 294 6.58 1.97 16.21
N ASN A 295 6.44 0.83 15.52
CA ASN A 295 6.68 -0.50 16.06
C ASN A 295 8.06 -0.98 15.58
N PHE A 296 9.13 -0.66 16.30
CA PHE A 296 10.48 -1.01 15.88
C PHE A 296 10.91 -2.35 16.46
N PRO A 297 11.61 -3.21 15.68
CA PRO A 297 12.09 -4.51 16.18
C PRO A 297 13.06 -4.42 17.37
N ILE A 298 13.73 -3.27 17.53
CA ILE A 298 14.71 -3.01 18.60
C ILE A 298 14.09 -2.52 19.91
N LEU A 299 12.76 -2.35 19.97
CA LEU A 299 12.10 -1.96 21.22
C LEU A 299 12.38 -2.98 22.31
N LYS A 300 12.73 -2.47 23.49
CA LYS A 300 12.95 -3.29 24.68
C LYS A 300 11.60 -3.71 25.27
N ASP A 301 11.65 -4.77 26.06
CA ASP A 301 10.47 -5.34 26.70
C ASP A 301 10.00 -4.58 27.94
N GLU A 302 10.76 -3.53 28.36
CA GLU A 302 10.51 -2.68 29.53
C GLU A 302 9.57 -1.52 29.23
#